data_f0372cd4a6e1f4d0308c05861547bbfc
#
_entry.id   f0372cd4a6e1f4d0308c05861547bbfc
#
_cell.length_a   1.000
_cell.length_b   1.000
_cell.length_c   1.000
_cell.angle_alpha   90.00
_cell.angle_beta   90.00
_cell.angle_gamma   90.00
#
_symmetry.space_group_name_H-M   'P 1'
#
loop_
_entity.id
_entity.type
_entity.pdbx_description
1 polymer ?
#
loop_
_entity_poly.entity_id
_entity_poly.type
_entity_poly.pdbx_seq_one_letter_code
_entity_poly.pdbx_strand_id
1 'polypeptide(L)'
;MDTVRKTRETAFDELCIKTQGFLDQMMSLGVTSCEAKSGYGLDLETELKMLRVIRRMNDEHPMDICATFMPAHAVEEKWKGREDEYIRLCCEEMMPQVRRQGLADYVDIFTEDSVFNADQSRTYLEKARELGFKLRIHADEIEAIGGSVLAGQMKAVSAEHLIKIDEAGLGSLSEGGVTAMCLPATSFYLGADFAPVRRMIDEFQIPVATATDFNPGSCPSLNLQFVMN
;
A
#
# COMPACT_ATOMS: atom_id res chain seq x y z
N MET A 1 0.63 -9.69 13.42
CA MET A 1 1.37 -8.96 14.49
C MET A 1 2.82 -9.45 14.74
N ASP A 2 3.21 -10.70 14.41
CA ASP A 2 4.60 -11.15 14.59
C ASP A 2 5.61 -10.35 13.74
N THR A 3 5.26 -10.05 12.49
CA THR A 3 6.08 -9.19 11.61
C THR A 3 6.28 -7.80 12.22
N VAL A 4 5.22 -7.18 12.76
CA VAL A 4 5.31 -5.86 13.40
C VAL A 4 6.31 -5.89 14.56
N ARG A 5 6.20 -6.89 15.44
CA ARG A 5 7.14 -7.06 16.55
C ARG A 5 8.58 -7.19 16.06
N LYS A 6 8.82 -8.06 15.08
CA LYS A 6 10.17 -8.25 14.49
C LYS A 6 10.70 -6.97 13.85
N THR A 7 9.86 -6.23 13.12
CA THR A 7 10.26 -4.95 12.51
C THR A 7 10.65 -3.91 13.56
N ARG A 8 9.94 -3.85 14.68
CA ARG A 8 10.27 -2.97 15.82
C ARG A 8 11.60 -3.33 16.46
N GLU A 9 11.83 -4.61 16.71
CA GLU A 9 13.03 -5.14 17.37
C GLU A 9 14.28 -5.09 16.50
N THR A 10 14.14 -5.17 15.18
CA THR A 10 15.28 -5.25 14.25
C THR A 10 15.97 -3.88 14.13
N ALA A 11 17.30 -3.88 14.21
CA ALA A 11 18.10 -2.68 14.05
C ALA A 11 18.03 -2.12 12.62
N PHE A 12 18.24 -0.80 12.49
CA PHE A 12 18.18 -0.10 11.21
C PHE A 12 19.12 -0.71 10.15
N ASP A 13 20.37 -0.94 10.49
CA ASP A 13 21.37 -1.48 9.54
C ASP A 13 21.03 -2.93 9.13
N GLU A 14 20.48 -3.72 10.02
CA GLU A 14 20.03 -5.09 9.72
C GLU A 14 18.84 -5.08 8.75
N LEU A 15 17.88 -4.15 8.93
CA LEU A 15 16.80 -3.93 7.97
C LEU A 15 17.34 -3.50 6.60
N CYS A 16 18.34 -2.62 6.56
CA CYS A 16 18.98 -2.22 5.30
C CYS A 16 19.61 -3.41 4.57
N ILE A 17 20.41 -4.22 5.26
CA ILE A 17 21.05 -5.43 4.68
C ILE A 17 20.00 -6.38 4.12
N LYS A 18 18.93 -6.64 4.88
CA LYS A 18 17.84 -7.52 4.44
C LYS A 18 17.11 -6.97 3.23
N THR A 19 16.80 -5.67 3.23
CA THR A 19 16.10 -5.01 2.13
C THR A 19 16.96 -5.01 0.86
N GLN A 20 18.26 -4.73 0.98
CA GLN A 20 19.18 -4.82 -0.15
C GLN A 20 19.15 -6.21 -0.80
N GLY A 21 19.18 -7.28 0.00
CA GLY A 21 19.10 -8.64 -0.54
C GLY A 21 17.80 -8.93 -1.31
N PHE A 22 16.67 -8.33 -0.92
CA PHE A 22 15.43 -8.42 -1.70
C PHE A 22 15.51 -7.62 -3.00
N LEU A 23 16.06 -6.42 -2.96
CA LEU A 23 16.23 -5.58 -4.14
C LEU A 23 17.17 -6.22 -5.17
N ASP A 24 18.28 -6.81 -4.72
CA ASP A 24 19.22 -7.57 -5.57
C ASP A 24 18.49 -8.73 -6.29
N GLN A 25 17.62 -9.46 -5.58
CA GLN A 25 16.82 -10.53 -6.17
C GLN A 25 15.81 -9.99 -7.17
N MET A 26 15.07 -8.92 -6.84
CA MET A 26 14.14 -8.27 -7.76
C MET A 26 14.85 -7.81 -9.03
N MET A 27 16.00 -7.17 -8.88
CA MET A 27 16.80 -6.70 -10.02
C MET A 27 17.30 -7.86 -10.89
N SER A 28 17.71 -8.99 -10.30
CA SER A 28 18.10 -10.19 -11.04
C SER A 28 16.94 -10.80 -11.86
N LEU A 29 15.70 -10.48 -11.48
CA LEU A 29 14.47 -10.87 -12.18
C LEU A 29 13.96 -9.78 -13.15
N GLY A 30 14.78 -8.75 -13.41
CA GLY A 30 14.48 -7.71 -14.41
C GLY A 30 13.68 -6.51 -13.89
N VAL A 31 13.47 -6.38 -12.58
CA VAL A 31 12.82 -5.20 -11.97
C VAL A 31 13.84 -4.07 -11.90
N THR A 32 13.50 -2.91 -12.45
CA THR A 32 14.36 -1.71 -12.42
C THR A 32 13.83 -0.60 -11.54
N SER A 33 12.54 -0.64 -11.22
CA SER A 33 11.87 0.32 -10.33
C SER A 33 10.86 -0.40 -9.46
N CYS A 34 10.73 0.00 -8.20
CA CYS A 34 9.71 -0.55 -7.33
C CYS A 34 9.11 0.51 -6.40
N GLU A 35 7.94 0.21 -5.89
CA GLU A 35 7.37 0.88 -4.75
C GLU A 35 7.66 0.07 -3.49
N ALA A 36 8.11 0.75 -2.44
CA ALA A 36 8.27 0.19 -1.12
C ALA A 36 7.36 0.90 -0.13
N LYS A 37 6.52 0.14 0.56
CA LYS A 37 5.57 0.66 1.55
C LYS A 37 6.10 0.42 2.96
N SER A 38 5.86 1.37 3.87
CA SER A 38 5.90 1.10 5.31
C SER A 38 4.66 0.27 5.74
N GLY A 39 4.27 0.27 7.02
CA GLY A 39 3.03 -0.39 7.44
C GLY A 39 3.21 -1.64 8.30
N TYR A 40 4.45 -1.97 8.64
CA TYR A 40 4.78 -3.00 9.62
C TYR A 40 5.42 -2.44 10.89
N GLY A 41 5.33 -1.13 11.09
CA GLY A 41 5.69 -0.45 12.34
C GLY A 41 4.48 -0.20 13.22
N LEU A 42 3.43 0.38 12.64
CA LEU A 42 2.18 0.80 13.25
C LEU A 42 2.37 1.81 14.42
N ASP A 43 3.58 2.32 14.59
CA ASP A 43 3.94 3.43 15.47
C ASP A 43 4.89 4.40 14.76
N LEU A 44 4.94 5.63 15.24
CA LEU A 44 5.69 6.70 14.59
C LEU A 44 7.18 6.37 14.41
N GLU A 45 7.83 5.85 15.45
CA GLU A 45 9.28 5.61 15.42
C GLU A 45 9.64 4.54 14.40
N THR A 46 8.90 3.42 14.40
CA THR A 46 9.17 2.30 13.51
C THR A 46 8.78 2.61 12.07
N GLU A 47 7.67 3.31 11.84
CA GLU A 47 7.27 3.76 10.50
C GLU A 47 8.34 4.70 9.90
N LEU A 48 8.84 5.66 10.68
CA LEU A 48 9.95 6.52 10.26
C LEU A 48 11.24 5.72 10.01
N LYS A 49 11.52 4.70 10.84
CA LYS A 49 12.67 3.80 10.62
C LYS A 49 12.54 3.08 9.28
N MET A 50 11.38 2.49 8.97
CA MET A 50 11.14 1.82 7.69
C MET A 50 11.32 2.76 6.50
N LEU A 51 10.74 3.96 6.55
CA LEU A 51 10.88 4.95 5.47
C LEU A 51 12.33 5.43 5.29
N ARG A 52 13.11 5.54 6.37
CA ARG A 52 14.55 5.86 6.29
C ARG A 52 15.35 4.71 5.68
N VAL A 53 14.98 3.45 5.93
CA VAL A 53 15.56 2.29 5.24
C VAL A 53 15.29 2.39 3.73
N ILE A 54 14.04 2.65 3.35
CA ILE A 54 13.65 2.82 1.93
C ILE A 54 14.46 3.96 1.29
N ARG A 55 14.57 5.11 1.96
CA ARG A 55 15.38 6.23 1.47
C ARG A 55 16.84 5.83 1.26
N ARG A 56 17.47 5.19 2.25
CA ARG A 56 18.85 4.74 2.14
C ARG A 56 19.03 3.77 0.99
N MET A 57 18.09 2.84 0.80
CA MET A 57 18.14 1.92 -0.34
C MET A 57 18.00 2.65 -1.67
N ASN A 58 17.12 3.64 -1.78
CA ASN A 58 17.00 4.45 -3.00
C ASN A 58 18.28 5.26 -3.30
N ASP A 59 19.00 5.69 -2.29
CA ASP A 59 20.25 6.45 -2.44
C ASP A 59 21.45 5.54 -2.81
N GLU A 60 21.45 4.27 -2.38
CA GLU A 60 22.60 3.36 -2.49
C GLU A 60 22.42 2.25 -3.54
N HIS A 61 21.18 1.86 -3.88
CA HIS A 61 20.87 0.77 -4.80
C HIS A 61 20.60 1.29 -6.22
N PRO A 62 20.96 0.56 -7.29
CA PRO A 62 20.75 1.02 -8.67
C PRO A 62 19.29 1.03 -9.14
N MET A 63 18.35 0.42 -8.40
CA MET A 63 16.90 0.51 -8.69
C MET A 63 16.34 1.85 -8.22
N ASP A 64 15.39 2.40 -8.98
CA ASP A 64 14.55 3.52 -8.51
C ASP A 64 13.51 3.01 -7.51
N ILE A 65 13.49 3.58 -6.30
CA ILE A 65 12.60 3.13 -5.24
C ILE A 65 11.68 4.27 -4.79
N CYS A 66 10.39 4.09 -5.02
CA CYS A 66 9.35 5.03 -4.57
C CYS A 66 8.88 4.67 -3.16
N ALA A 67 8.87 5.63 -2.24
CA ALA A 67 8.44 5.42 -0.87
C ALA A 67 6.97 5.78 -0.66
N THR A 68 6.21 4.86 -0.06
CA THR A 68 4.82 5.05 0.36
C THR A 68 4.67 4.87 1.87
N PHE A 69 4.09 5.85 2.52
CA PHE A 69 3.78 5.82 3.95
C PHE A 69 2.41 5.17 4.18
N MET A 70 2.37 4.06 4.90
CA MET A 70 1.15 3.27 5.10
C MET A 70 0.97 2.78 6.55
N PRO A 71 0.96 3.65 7.57
CA PRO A 71 0.76 3.22 8.97
C PRO A 71 -0.63 2.61 9.18
N ALA A 72 -1.64 3.06 8.42
CA ALA A 72 -3.00 2.55 8.46
C ALA A 72 -3.14 1.24 7.64
N HIS A 73 -2.29 0.25 7.94
CA HIS A 73 -2.22 -1.05 7.27
C HIS A 73 -2.92 -2.14 8.08
N ALA A 74 -2.91 -2.05 9.41
CA ALA A 74 -3.54 -3.01 10.30
C ALA A 74 -3.93 -2.32 11.62
N VAL A 75 -4.86 -2.91 12.33
CA VAL A 75 -5.29 -2.43 13.66
C VAL A 75 -4.67 -3.28 14.75
N GLU A 76 -3.78 -2.67 15.55
CA GLU A 76 -3.25 -3.34 16.75
C GLU A 76 -4.33 -3.52 17.82
N GLU A 77 -4.20 -4.54 18.67
CA GLU A 77 -5.15 -4.85 19.74
C GLU A 77 -5.51 -3.65 20.61
N LYS A 78 -4.52 -2.79 20.91
CA LYS A 78 -4.74 -1.57 21.72
C LYS A 78 -5.63 -0.52 21.05
N TRP A 79 -5.83 -0.62 19.73
CA TRP A 79 -6.64 0.31 18.94
C TRP A 79 -7.98 -0.28 18.51
N LYS A 80 -8.25 -1.57 18.77
CA LYS A 80 -9.54 -2.19 18.44
C LYS A 80 -10.68 -1.48 19.14
N GLY A 81 -11.71 -1.08 18.37
CA GLY A 81 -12.82 -0.24 18.81
C GLY A 81 -12.43 1.23 19.03
N ARG A 82 -11.22 1.62 18.66
CA ARG A 82 -10.69 2.99 18.76
C ARG A 82 -9.95 3.37 17.48
N GLU A 83 -10.37 2.84 16.35
CA GLU A 83 -9.74 3.04 15.03
C GLU A 83 -9.72 4.53 14.67
N ASP A 84 -10.76 5.28 15.01
CA ASP A 84 -10.82 6.74 14.79
C ASP A 84 -9.71 7.50 15.52
N GLU A 85 -9.36 7.06 16.74
CA GLU A 85 -8.26 7.66 17.49
C GLU A 85 -6.91 7.35 16.83
N TYR A 86 -6.75 6.14 16.30
CA TYR A 86 -5.55 5.77 15.57
C TYR A 86 -5.41 6.56 14.26
N ILE A 87 -6.48 6.70 13.48
CA ILE A 87 -6.50 7.55 12.27
C ILE A 87 -6.14 8.99 12.61
N ARG A 88 -6.68 9.54 13.70
CA ARG A 88 -6.32 10.87 14.17
C ARG A 88 -4.84 10.98 14.52
N LEU A 89 -4.27 10.01 15.24
CA LEU A 89 -2.83 9.95 15.54
C LEU A 89 -1.99 9.94 14.24
N CYS A 90 -2.38 9.14 13.25
CA CYS A 90 -1.71 9.12 11.95
C CYS A 90 -1.77 10.49 11.26
N CYS A 91 -2.93 11.15 11.28
CA CYS A 91 -3.16 12.44 10.63
C CYS A 91 -2.43 13.61 11.32
N GLU A 92 -2.48 13.66 12.65
CA GLU A 92 -2.01 14.81 13.43
C GLU A 92 -0.53 14.73 13.80
N GLU A 93 0.00 13.52 13.99
CA GLU A 93 1.36 13.33 14.47
C GLU A 93 2.28 12.66 13.42
N MET A 94 1.86 11.54 12.82
CA MET A 94 2.75 10.75 11.96
C MET A 94 2.96 11.40 10.59
N MET A 95 1.89 11.67 9.83
CA MET A 95 2.00 12.26 8.48
C MET A 95 2.78 13.58 8.44
N PRO A 96 2.54 14.55 9.38
CA PRO A 96 3.31 15.79 9.38
C PRO A 96 4.81 15.57 9.59
N GLN A 97 5.20 14.55 10.34
CA GLN A 97 6.61 14.23 10.55
C GLN A 97 7.25 13.62 9.31
N VAL A 98 6.54 12.69 8.64
CA VAL A 98 6.98 12.11 7.36
C VAL A 98 7.15 13.21 6.31
N ARG A 99 6.18 14.13 6.22
CA ARG A 99 6.22 15.25 5.26
C ARG A 99 7.39 16.19 5.53
N ARG A 100 7.61 16.59 6.80
CA ARG A 100 8.73 17.48 7.17
C ARG A 100 10.09 16.87 6.84
N GLN A 101 10.25 15.55 6.96
CA GLN A 101 11.49 14.85 6.67
C GLN A 101 11.62 14.46 5.19
N GLY A 102 10.59 14.66 4.38
CA GLY A 102 10.54 14.30 2.96
C GLY A 102 10.78 12.82 2.71
N LEU A 103 10.23 11.93 3.57
CA LEU A 103 10.52 10.50 3.54
C LEU A 103 9.61 9.67 2.64
N ALA A 104 8.51 10.24 2.18
CA ALA A 104 7.58 9.58 1.26
C ALA A 104 6.90 10.61 0.35
N ASP A 105 6.54 10.19 -0.85
CA ASP A 105 5.74 10.96 -1.81
C ASP A 105 4.27 10.54 -1.82
N TYR A 106 4.00 9.32 -1.38
CA TYR A 106 2.69 8.70 -1.39
C TYR A 106 2.26 8.33 0.02
N VAL A 107 0.95 8.31 0.20
CA VAL A 107 0.28 7.78 1.40
C VAL A 107 -0.73 6.74 0.96
N ASP A 108 -0.87 5.67 1.73
CA ASP A 108 -1.74 4.55 1.46
C ASP A 108 -2.49 4.13 2.74
N ILE A 109 -3.66 3.53 2.58
CA ILE A 109 -4.50 3.01 3.66
C ILE A 109 -5.20 1.72 3.23
N PHE A 110 -5.35 0.77 4.16
CA PHE A 110 -6.10 -0.45 3.94
C PHE A 110 -7.58 -0.26 4.29
N THR A 111 -8.37 0.05 3.26
CA THR A 111 -9.83 0.24 3.36
C THR A 111 -10.52 -1.09 3.17
N GLU A 112 -10.82 -1.77 4.29
CA GLU A 112 -11.35 -3.13 4.25
C GLU A 112 -12.21 -3.42 5.48
N ASP A 113 -13.12 -4.38 5.35
CA ASP A 113 -13.91 -4.84 6.49
C ASP A 113 -13.00 -5.27 7.64
N SER A 114 -13.39 -4.90 8.85
CA SER A 114 -12.64 -5.18 10.09
C SER A 114 -11.24 -4.55 10.18
N VAL A 115 -10.88 -3.62 9.28
CA VAL A 115 -9.64 -2.81 9.33
C VAL A 115 -9.99 -1.33 9.42
N PHE A 116 -10.09 -0.61 8.30
CA PHE A 116 -10.54 0.78 8.27
C PHE A 116 -11.69 0.94 7.28
N ASN A 117 -12.79 1.55 7.72
CA ASN A 117 -13.95 1.81 6.89
C ASN A 117 -13.73 3.02 5.94
N ALA A 118 -14.67 3.22 5.00
CA ALA A 118 -14.55 4.27 4.00
C ALA A 118 -14.53 5.70 4.59
N ASP A 119 -15.21 5.97 5.71
CA ASP A 119 -15.22 7.30 6.35
C ASP A 119 -13.89 7.60 7.04
N GLN A 120 -13.33 6.62 7.73
CA GLN A 120 -11.99 6.69 8.32
C GLN A 120 -10.92 6.91 7.24
N SER A 121 -11.04 6.16 6.15
CA SER A 121 -10.13 6.26 5.01
C SER A 121 -10.24 7.62 4.32
N ARG A 122 -11.44 8.17 4.20
CA ARG A 122 -11.65 9.53 3.67
C ARG A 122 -10.92 10.57 4.52
N THR A 123 -11.15 10.53 5.84
CA THR A 123 -10.49 11.46 6.78
C THR A 123 -8.96 11.40 6.65
N TYR A 124 -8.42 10.20 6.57
CA TYR A 124 -6.99 9.95 6.43
C TYR A 124 -6.43 10.47 5.09
N LEU A 125 -7.09 10.17 3.97
CA LEU A 125 -6.66 10.57 2.63
C LEU A 125 -6.83 12.08 2.40
N GLU A 126 -7.87 12.71 2.94
CA GLU A 126 -8.04 14.17 2.89
C GLU A 126 -6.88 14.87 3.59
N LYS A 127 -6.49 14.39 4.77
CA LYS A 127 -5.32 14.91 5.48
C LYS A 127 -4.01 14.71 4.70
N ALA A 128 -3.83 13.55 4.10
CA ALA A 128 -2.68 13.29 3.24
C ALA A 128 -2.60 14.26 2.05
N ARG A 129 -3.73 14.53 1.40
CA ARG A 129 -3.83 15.52 0.31
C ARG A 129 -3.50 16.93 0.78
N GLU A 130 -4.04 17.38 1.93
CA GLU A 130 -3.71 18.68 2.52
C GLU A 130 -2.22 18.87 2.72
N LEU A 131 -1.52 17.82 3.13
CA LEU A 131 -0.08 17.82 3.32
C LEU A 131 0.72 17.67 2.02
N GLY A 132 0.04 17.50 0.87
CA GLY A 132 0.64 17.43 -0.45
C GLY A 132 1.20 16.04 -0.81
N PHE A 133 0.71 14.98 -0.18
CA PHE A 133 0.98 13.61 -0.61
C PHE A 133 0.09 13.20 -1.80
N LYS A 134 0.61 12.31 -2.64
CA LYS A 134 -0.17 11.56 -3.60
C LYS A 134 -0.85 10.39 -2.89
N LEU A 135 -2.05 10.02 -3.34
CA LEU A 135 -2.91 9.06 -2.65
C LEU A 135 -2.89 7.71 -3.33
N ARG A 136 -2.84 6.66 -2.54
CA ARG A 136 -3.08 5.26 -2.91
C ARG A 136 -4.08 4.67 -1.92
N ILE A 137 -4.69 3.54 -2.26
CA ILE A 137 -5.65 2.88 -1.40
C ILE A 137 -5.68 1.38 -1.68
N HIS A 138 -5.54 0.55 -0.66
CA HIS A 138 -5.89 -0.87 -0.72
C HIS A 138 -7.40 -0.98 -0.53
N ALA A 139 -8.09 -1.60 -1.47
CA ALA A 139 -9.54 -1.63 -1.50
C ALA A 139 -10.09 -2.93 -2.12
N ASP A 140 -11.25 -3.34 -1.62
CA ASP A 140 -12.05 -4.41 -2.19
C ASP A 140 -11.25 -5.72 -2.39
N GLU A 141 -10.33 -6.02 -1.46
CA GLU A 141 -9.56 -7.27 -1.45
C GLU A 141 -10.42 -8.41 -0.92
N ILE A 142 -11.11 -8.19 0.20
CA ILE A 142 -11.94 -9.17 0.90
C ILE A 142 -13.42 -8.87 0.64
N GLU A 143 -13.83 -7.61 0.84
CA GLU A 143 -15.21 -7.15 0.69
C GLU A 143 -15.27 -5.76 0.04
N ALA A 144 -16.31 -5.51 -0.77
CA ALA A 144 -16.56 -4.21 -1.38
C ALA A 144 -17.26 -3.28 -0.37
N ILE A 145 -16.48 -2.53 0.40
CA ILE A 145 -17.01 -1.58 1.42
C ILE A 145 -16.95 -0.12 0.98
N GLY A 146 -16.76 0.13 -0.32
CA GLY A 146 -16.69 1.48 -0.91
C GLY A 146 -15.28 2.06 -1.03
N GLY A 147 -14.22 1.25 -0.81
CA GLY A 147 -12.83 1.68 -0.95
C GLY A 147 -12.49 2.12 -2.37
N SER A 148 -12.87 1.37 -3.38
CA SER A 148 -12.67 1.72 -4.79
C SER A 148 -13.50 2.95 -5.21
N VAL A 149 -14.71 3.09 -4.69
CA VAL A 149 -15.52 4.31 -4.90
C VAL A 149 -14.80 5.53 -4.33
N LEU A 150 -14.28 5.41 -3.11
CA LEU A 150 -13.50 6.47 -2.48
C LEU A 150 -12.24 6.80 -3.30
N ALA A 151 -11.51 5.79 -3.79
CA ALA A 151 -10.33 5.99 -4.64
C ALA A 151 -10.63 6.89 -5.85
N GLY A 152 -11.72 6.62 -6.57
CA GLY A 152 -12.16 7.43 -7.71
C GLY A 152 -12.53 8.86 -7.31
N GLN A 153 -13.36 9.02 -6.28
CA GLN A 153 -13.76 10.34 -5.75
C GLN A 153 -12.55 11.17 -5.30
N MET A 154 -11.57 10.52 -4.70
CA MET A 154 -10.34 11.16 -4.25
C MET A 154 -9.30 11.32 -5.36
N LYS A 155 -9.57 10.83 -6.59
CA LYS A 155 -8.60 10.80 -7.69
C LYS A 155 -7.24 10.27 -7.22
N ALA A 156 -7.26 9.14 -6.55
CA ALA A 156 -6.05 8.46 -6.13
C ALA A 156 -5.19 8.10 -7.34
N VAL A 157 -3.88 7.96 -7.16
CA VAL A 157 -2.99 7.55 -8.24
C VAL A 157 -3.26 6.09 -8.62
N SER A 158 -3.50 5.25 -7.61
CA SER A 158 -3.86 3.85 -7.79
C SER A 158 -4.79 3.35 -6.69
N ALA A 159 -5.49 2.27 -7.00
CA ALA A 159 -6.21 1.44 -6.06
C ALA A 159 -5.73 0.00 -6.21
N GLU A 160 -5.37 -0.64 -5.11
CA GLU A 160 -4.71 -1.94 -5.04
C GLU A 160 -5.71 -3.06 -4.76
N HIS A 161 -5.42 -4.28 -5.24
CA HIS A 161 -6.19 -5.54 -5.18
C HIS A 161 -7.44 -5.56 -6.05
N LEU A 162 -8.53 -4.94 -5.64
CA LEU A 162 -9.79 -4.81 -6.39
C LEU A 162 -10.44 -6.14 -6.77
N ILE A 163 -10.24 -7.18 -5.95
CA ILE A 163 -10.74 -8.55 -6.21
C ILE A 163 -12.28 -8.56 -6.18
N LYS A 164 -12.87 -7.84 -5.24
CA LYS A 164 -14.32 -7.77 -5.01
C LYS A 164 -14.98 -6.49 -5.52
N ILE A 165 -14.27 -5.73 -6.36
CA ILE A 165 -14.78 -4.46 -6.89
C ILE A 165 -16.14 -4.63 -7.58
N ASP A 166 -17.08 -3.75 -7.25
CA ASP A 166 -18.42 -3.70 -7.82
C ASP A 166 -18.56 -2.68 -8.96
N GLU A 167 -19.77 -2.59 -9.55
CA GLU A 167 -20.08 -1.64 -10.64
C GLU A 167 -19.83 -0.17 -10.22
N ALA A 168 -20.15 0.19 -8.98
CA ALA A 168 -19.97 1.55 -8.49
C ALA A 168 -18.46 1.88 -8.37
N GLY A 169 -17.67 0.93 -7.89
CA GLY A 169 -16.22 1.03 -7.83
C GLY A 169 -15.60 1.18 -9.23
N LEU A 170 -15.97 0.31 -10.16
CA LEU A 170 -15.48 0.36 -11.56
C LEU A 170 -15.79 1.72 -12.20
N GLY A 171 -17.03 2.21 -12.08
CA GLY A 171 -17.43 3.51 -12.59
C GLY A 171 -16.62 4.65 -11.96
N SER A 172 -16.47 4.63 -10.64
CA SER A 172 -15.73 5.65 -9.90
C SER A 172 -14.23 5.70 -10.26
N LEU A 173 -13.56 4.54 -10.38
CA LEU A 173 -12.17 4.48 -10.81
C LEU A 173 -11.98 5.03 -12.23
N SER A 174 -12.86 4.67 -13.15
CA SER A 174 -12.86 5.18 -14.54
C SER A 174 -13.00 6.70 -14.58
N GLU A 175 -14.01 7.24 -13.91
CA GLU A 175 -14.26 8.69 -13.84
C GLU A 175 -13.12 9.46 -13.14
N GLY A 176 -12.55 8.86 -12.11
CA GLY A 176 -11.43 9.41 -11.34
C GLY A 176 -10.08 9.37 -12.07
N GLY A 177 -9.97 8.58 -13.14
CA GLY A 177 -8.71 8.32 -13.85
C GLY A 177 -7.70 7.56 -12.99
N VAL A 178 -8.18 6.67 -12.12
CA VAL A 178 -7.36 5.89 -11.18
C VAL A 178 -6.81 4.65 -11.87
N THR A 179 -5.53 4.34 -11.64
CA THR A 179 -4.93 3.09 -12.11
C THR A 179 -5.33 1.94 -11.19
N ALA A 180 -5.88 0.86 -11.74
CA ALA A 180 -6.10 -0.39 -11.02
C ALA A 180 -4.77 -1.15 -10.90
N MET A 181 -4.28 -1.33 -9.67
CA MET A 181 -3.09 -2.12 -9.38
C MET A 181 -3.51 -3.52 -8.97
N CYS A 182 -3.53 -4.44 -9.92
CA CYS A 182 -3.93 -5.82 -9.67
C CYS A 182 -2.74 -6.67 -9.21
N LEU A 183 -2.97 -7.51 -8.20
CA LEU A 183 -1.93 -8.25 -7.48
C LEU A 183 -2.18 -9.77 -7.55
N PRO A 184 -2.11 -10.38 -8.75
CA PRO A 184 -2.57 -11.76 -8.96
C PRO A 184 -1.73 -12.80 -8.20
N ALA A 185 -0.48 -12.53 -7.85
CA ALA A 185 0.33 -13.45 -7.06
C ALA A 185 -0.22 -13.60 -5.63
N THR A 186 -0.79 -12.54 -5.05
CA THR A 186 -1.47 -12.59 -3.76
C THR A 186 -2.73 -13.44 -3.84
N SER A 187 -3.58 -13.21 -4.85
CA SER A 187 -4.77 -14.05 -5.10
C SER A 187 -4.39 -15.52 -5.28
N PHE A 188 -3.36 -15.80 -6.05
CA PHE A 188 -2.86 -17.16 -6.25
C PHE A 188 -2.39 -17.82 -4.96
N TYR A 189 -1.58 -17.12 -4.16
CA TYR A 189 -1.05 -17.65 -2.90
C TYR A 189 -2.15 -17.93 -1.87
N LEU A 190 -3.14 -17.06 -1.79
CA LEU A 190 -4.27 -17.20 -0.87
C LEU A 190 -5.37 -18.13 -1.38
N GLY A 191 -5.33 -18.58 -2.65
CA GLY A 191 -6.40 -19.33 -3.28
C GLY A 191 -7.68 -18.52 -3.43
N ALA A 192 -7.57 -17.19 -3.56
CA ALA A 192 -8.66 -16.26 -3.74
C ALA A 192 -9.02 -16.07 -5.22
N ASP A 193 -10.14 -15.39 -5.48
CA ASP A 193 -10.52 -14.95 -6.84
C ASP A 193 -9.50 -13.94 -7.38
N PHE A 194 -9.50 -13.72 -8.69
CA PHE A 194 -8.74 -12.66 -9.35
C PHE A 194 -9.61 -11.43 -9.60
N ALA A 195 -8.99 -10.25 -9.58
CA ALA A 195 -9.65 -9.01 -9.96
C ALA A 195 -10.20 -9.09 -11.41
N PRO A 196 -11.36 -8.46 -11.72
CA PRO A 196 -12.02 -8.57 -13.03
C PRO A 196 -11.33 -7.68 -14.09
N VAL A 197 -10.04 -7.92 -14.35
CA VAL A 197 -9.14 -7.11 -15.19
C VAL A 197 -9.71 -6.86 -16.60
N ARG A 198 -10.34 -7.89 -17.21
CA ARG A 198 -10.92 -7.72 -18.57
C ARG A 198 -12.06 -6.71 -18.58
N ARG A 199 -12.91 -6.72 -17.55
CA ARG A 199 -13.97 -5.72 -17.39
C ARG A 199 -13.40 -4.33 -17.18
N MET A 200 -12.35 -4.19 -16.34
CA MET A 200 -11.67 -2.91 -16.11
C MET A 200 -11.17 -2.31 -17.43
N ILE A 201 -10.49 -3.11 -18.26
CA ILE A 201 -9.90 -2.65 -19.53
C ILE A 201 -10.98 -2.42 -20.59
N ASP A 202 -11.81 -3.43 -20.86
CA ASP A 202 -12.66 -3.45 -22.06
C ASP A 202 -13.96 -2.64 -21.88
N GLU A 203 -14.56 -2.67 -20.68
CA GLU A 203 -15.85 -2.03 -20.43
C GLU A 203 -15.68 -0.62 -19.83
N PHE A 204 -14.73 -0.45 -18.87
CA PHE A 204 -14.56 0.77 -18.11
C PHE A 204 -13.34 1.61 -18.52
N GLN A 205 -12.48 1.09 -19.40
CA GLN A 205 -11.28 1.75 -19.90
C GLN A 205 -10.34 2.23 -18.77
N ILE A 206 -10.31 1.47 -17.67
CA ILE A 206 -9.44 1.74 -16.53
C ILE A 206 -8.02 1.29 -16.88
N PRO A 207 -6.99 2.15 -16.69
CA PRO A 207 -5.60 1.72 -16.79
C PRO A 207 -5.30 0.64 -15.75
N VAL A 208 -4.69 -0.47 -16.19
CA VAL A 208 -4.32 -1.58 -15.29
C VAL A 208 -2.81 -1.72 -15.23
N ALA A 209 -2.30 -1.87 -14.03
CA ALA A 209 -0.92 -2.24 -13.74
C ALA A 209 -0.90 -3.50 -12.86
N THR A 210 0.25 -4.16 -12.78
CA THR A 210 0.44 -5.33 -11.92
C THR A 210 1.76 -5.27 -11.17
N ALA A 211 1.79 -5.84 -9.97
CA ALA A 211 2.98 -5.93 -9.12
C ALA A 211 2.99 -7.25 -8.34
N THR A 212 4.11 -7.52 -7.67
CA THR A 212 4.28 -8.76 -6.90
C THR A 212 3.49 -8.76 -5.60
N ASP A 213 3.28 -7.61 -5.00
CA ASP A 213 2.79 -7.50 -3.62
C ASP A 213 3.64 -8.33 -2.64
N PHE A 214 4.97 -8.29 -2.82
CA PHE A 214 5.87 -9.04 -1.96
C PHE A 214 5.73 -8.61 -0.50
N ASN A 215 5.22 -9.51 0.31
CA ASN A 215 5.01 -9.27 1.74
C ASN A 215 5.04 -10.60 2.53
N PRO A 216 5.29 -10.55 3.84
CA PRO A 216 5.42 -11.76 4.67
C PRO A 216 4.10 -12.49 4.95
N GLY A 217 2.95 -11.90 4.63
CA GLY A 217 1.63 -12.44 4.97
C GLY A 217 0.96 -13.19 3.83
N SER A 218 0.92 -12.58 2.65
CA SER A 218 0.07 -13.03 1.55
C SER A 218 0.81 -13.28 0.23
N CYS A 219 2.08 -12.84 0.09
CA CYS A 219 2.86 -13.14 -1.12
C CYS A 219 4.37 -13.16 -0.87
N PRO A 220 4.98 -14.33 -0.68
CA PRO A 220 6.42 -14.45 -0.43
C PRO A 220 7.28 -14.42 -1.71
N SER A 221 6.71 -14.10 -2.89
CA SER A 221 7.40 -14.15 -4.17
C SER A 221 7.87 -12.76 -4.62
N LEU A 222 9.14 -12.66 -5.01
CA LEU A 222 9.73 -11.48 -5.66
C LEU A 222 9.67 -11.56 -7.20
N ASN A 223 9.09 -12.63 -7.75
CA ASN A 223 9.14 -12.92 -9.18
C ASN A 223 8.03 -12.22 -9.96
N LEU A 224 8.32 -11.03 -10.49
CA LEU A 224 7.38 -10.29 -11.33
C LEU A 224 7.02 -11.03 -12.62
N GLN A 225 7.91 -11.87 -13.17
CA GLN A 225 7.63 -12.67 -14.36
C GLN A 225 6.55 -13.72 -14.09
N PHE A 226 6.52 -14.28 -12.87
CA PHE A 226 5.43 -15.17 -12.43
C PHE A 226 4.10 -14.43 -12.37
N VAL A 227 4.11 -13.17 -11.95
CA VAL A 227 2.90 -12.32 -11.84
C VAL A 227 2.30 -12.02 -13.23
N MET A 228 3.14 -11.94 -14.27
CA MET A 228 2.72 -11.62 -15.65
C MET A 228 2.23 -12.83 -16.46
N ASN A 229 2.41 -14.05 -15.95
CA ASN A 229 1.97 -15.29 -16.60
C ASN A 229 0.63 -15.80 -16.08
#